data_a2151301336dcccf89e97ebf2541f953
#
_entry.id   a2151301336dcccf89e97ebf2541f953
#
_cell.length_a   1.000
_cell.length_b   1.000
_cell.length_c   1.000
_cell.angle_alpha   90.00
_cell.angle_beta   90.00
_cell.angle_gamma   90.00
#
_symmetry.space_group_name_H-M   'P 1'
#
loop_
_entity.id
_entity.type
_entity.pdbx_description
1 polymer ?
#
loop_
_entity_poly.entity_id
_entity_poly.type
_entity_poly.pdbx_seq_one_letter_code
_entity_poly.pdbx_strand_id
1 'polypeptide(L)'
;MRRGHSVQNHTHAHSHRFSLLGPRGFAREIEAAQRVLSGLTGESPRFFRAPAGLRNPFLAPVLHRLGLTLASWTRRGYDTRERDPQRVLQRLTRGLAAGDILLLHDGHCARDAQGRPIILAVLPALLAELRGRGLVPATLPQAVPAARSKP
;
A
#
# COMPACT_ATOMS: atom_id res chain seq x y z
N MET A 1 -4.08 13.59 -8.75
CA MET A 1 -2.87 13.93 -8.13
C MET A 1 -1.75 14.26 -9.11
N ARG A 2 -1.32 15.53 -9.04
CA ARG A 2 -0.49 16.19 -10.09
C ARG A 2 0.84 15.51 -10.46
N ARG A 3 1.36 14.59 -9.64
CA ARG A 3 2.63 13.87 -9.88
C ARG A 3 2.46 12.41 -10.27
N GLY A 4 1.25 11.99 -10.68
CA GLY A 4 0.99 10.61 -11.12
C GLY A 4 0.85 9.57 -10.02
N HIS A 5 0.82 9.98 -8.74
CA HIS A 5 0.53 9.07 -7.63
C HIS A 5 -0.96 8.74 -7.55
N SER A 6 -1.32 7.58 -6.98
CA SER A 6 -2.70 7.21 -6.69
C SER A 6 -2.94 7.09 -5.19
N VAL A 7 -4.11 7.49 -4.72
CA VAL A 7 -4.56 7.29 -3.33
C VAL A 7 -5.52 6.12 -3.31
N GLN A 8 -5.29 5.18 -2.40
CA GLN A 8 -6.07 3.95 -2.30
C GLN A 8 -6.54 3.73 -0.86
N ASN A 9 -7.51 2.84 -0.67
CA ASN A 9 -8.16 2.63 0.61
C ASN A 9 -7.33 1.76 1.56
N HIS A 10 -7.17 2.23 2.80
CA HIS A 10 -6.46 1.51 3.88
C HIS A 10 -7.21 1.58 5.21
N THR A 11 -8.54 1.52 5.18
CA THR A 11 -9.48 1.74 6.28
C THR A 11 -9.59 3.22 6.73
N HIS A 12 -10.62 3.51 7.49
CA HIS A 12 -10.83 4.86 8.04
C HIS A 12 -10.06 5.09 9.34
N ALA A 13 -10.22 4.18 10.31
CA ALA A 13 -9.63 4.33 11.64
C ALA A 13 -8.27 3.63 11.82
N HIS A 14 -7.81 2.84 10.83
CA HIS A 14 -6.58 2.04 10.90
C HIS A 14 -6.44 1.21 12.19
N SER A 15 -7.55 0.62 12.66
CA SER A 15 -7.56 -0.15 13.89
C SER A 15 -6.75 -1.44 13.78
N HIS A 16 -5.91 -1.73 14.77
CA HIS A 16 -5.21 -3.02 14.89
C HIS A 16 -6.18 -4.21 15.06
N ARG A 17 -7.43 -3.95 15.46
CA ARG A 17 -8.49 -4.96 15.60
C ARG A 17 -9.31 -5.14 14.31
N PHE A 18 -8.90 -4.51 13.20
CA PHE A 18 -9.61 -4.58 11.93
C PHE A 18 -9.89 -6.03 11.51
N SER A 19 -8.91 -6.93 11.60
CA SER A 19 -9.06 -8.34 11.20
C SER A 19 -10.05 -9.14 12.06
N LEU A 20 -10.51 -8.60 13.18
CA LEU A 20 -11.52 -9.23 14.05
C LEU A 20 -12.95 -8.76 13.72
N LEU A 21 -13.13 -7.84 12.78
CA LEU A 21 -14.44 -7.32 12.40
C LEU A 21 -15.23 -8.37 11.61
N GLY A 22 -16.56 -8.35 11.79
CA GLY A 22 -17.49 -9.03 10.91
C GLY A 22 -17.80 -8.21 9.64
N PRO A 23 -18.64 -8.75 8.73
CA PRO A 23 -18.93 -8.13 7.43
C PRO A 23 -19.42 -6.68 7.52
N ARG A 24 -20.32 -6.36 8.47
CA ARG A 24 -20.83 -5.00 8.68
C ARG A 24 -19.74 -4.04 9.17
N GLY A 25 -18.85 -4.52 10.03
CA GLY A 25 -17.72 -3.74 10.54
C GLY A 25 -16.71 -3.41 9.43
N PHE A 26 -16.37 -4.39 8.59
CA PHE A 26 -15.54 -4.18 7.41
C PHE A 26 -16.15 -3.16 6.45
N ALA A 27 -17.43 -3.33 6.10
CA ALA A 27 -18.11 -2.41 5.19
C ALA A 27 -18.05 -0.97 5.73
N ARG A 28 -18.41 -0.74 6.98
CA ARG A 28 -18.40 0.58 7.61
C ARG A 28 -17.03 1.27 7.54
N GLU A 29 -15.96 0.56 7.90
CA GLU A 29 -14.59 1.09 7.88
C GLU A 29 -14.13 1.43 6.46
N ILE A 30 -14.42 0.55 5.52
CA ILE A 30 -14.00 0.72 4.12
C ILE A 30 -14.80 1.83 3.44
N GLU A 31 -16.12 1.84 3.59
CA GLU A 31 -17.00 2.87 3.00
C GLU A 31 -16.74 4.26 3.58
N ALA A 32 -16.46 4.35 4.88
CA ALA A 32 -16.07 5.62 5.49
C ALA A 32 -14.80 6.20 4.85
N ALA A 33 -13.77 5.36 4.66
CA ALA A 33 -12.56 5.77 3.95
C ALA A 33 -12.84 6.12 2.48
N GLN A 34 -13.66 5.32 1.76
CA GLN A 34 -14.04 5.61 0.37
C GLN A 34 -14.64 7.00 0.23
N ARG A 35 -15.61 7.36 1.08
CA ARG A 35 -16.25 8.68 1.02
C ARG A 35 -15.25 9.82 1.22
N VAL A 36 -14.40 9.72 2.25
CA VAL A 36 -13.40 10.76 2.53
C VAL A 36 -12.40 10.89 1.38
N LEU A 37 -11.83 9.77 0.93
CA LEU A 37 -10.83 9.77 -0.11
C LEU A 37 -11.39 10.25 -1.45
N SER A 38 -12.58 9.80 -1.83
CA SER A 38 -13.24 10.26 -3.07
C SER A 38 -13.56 11.75 -3.01
N GLY A 39 -14.01 12.27 -1.87
CA GLY A 39 -14.27 13.69 -1.70
C GLY A 39 -13.02 14.56 -1.79
N LEU A 40 -11.89 14.07 -1.27
CA LEU A 40 -10.62 14.81 -1.30
C LEU A 40 -9.91 14.75 -2.65
N THR A 41 -10.05 13.64 -3.37
CA THR A 41 -9.25 13.38 -4.58
C THR A 41 -10.03 13.56 -5.88
N GLY A 42 -11.36 13.55 -5.83
CA GLY A 42 -12.24 13.50 -7.00
C GLY A 42 -12.29 12.11 -7.67
N GLU A 43 -11.55 11.13 -7.14
CA GLU A 43 -11.45 9.78 -7.71
C GLU A 43 -11.78 8.73 -6.64
N SER A 44 -12.55 7.70 -7.00
CA SER A 44 -12.83 6.60 -6.09
C SER A 44 -11.68 5.60 -6.06
N PRO A 45 -11.12 5.27 -4.86
CA PRO A 45 -10.15 4.20 -4.72
C PRO A 45 -10.68 2.88 -5.29
N ARG A 46 -9.84 2.16 -6.04
CA ARG A 46 -10.15 0.86 -6.63
C ARG A 46 -9.50 -0.29 -5.88
N PHE A 47 -8.50 0.02 -5.07
CA PHE A 47 -7.73 -0.96 -4.32
C PHE A 47 -7.89 -0.75 -2.83
N PHE A 48 -7.87 -1.86 -2.10
CA PHE A 48 -7.90 -1.87 -0.64
C PHE A 48 -6.69 -2.64 -0.11
N ARG A 49 -6.05 -2.11 0.93
CA ARG A 49 -5.01 -2.83 1.70
C ARG A 49 -5.47 -2.98 3.14
N ALA A 50 -5.38 -4.19 3.69
CA ALA A 50 -5.72 -4.43 5.08
C ALA A 50 -4.61 -3.92 6.02
N PRO A 51 -4.93 -3.29 7.17
CA PRO A 51 -3.96 -2.94 8.20
C PRO A 51 -3.12 -4.14 8.60
N ALA A 52 -1.80 -3.97 8.70
CA ALA A 52 -0.82 -5.02 8.96
C ALA A 52 -0.89 -6.25 8.00
N GLY A 53 -1.69 -6.17 6.92
CA GLY A 53 -1.99 -7.30 6.03
C GLY A 53 -2.91 -8.35 6.62
N LEU A 54 -3.43 -8.13 7.84
CA LEU A 54 -4.28 -9.08 8.56
C LEU A 54 -5.72 -9.04 8.05
N ARG A 55 -6.28 -10.22 7.81
CA ARG A 55 -7.63 -10.39 7.25
C ARG A 55 -8.27 -11.68 7.75
N ASN A 56 -9.58 -11.74 7.70
CA ASN A 56 -10.36 -12.95 7.93
C ASN A 56 -11.21 -13.28 6.67
N PRO A 57 -11.87 -14.44 6.61
CA PRO A 57 -12.63 -14.88 5.42
C PRO A 57 -13.76 -13.94 5.00
N PHE A 58 -14.31 -13.12 5.90
CA PHE A 58 -15.41 -12.21 5.59
C PHE A 58 -14.97 -10.96 4.79
N LEU A 59 -13.69 -10.65 4.73
CA LEU A 59 -13.20 -9.46 4.04
C LEU A 59 -13.39 -9.57 2.52
N ALA A 60 -13.07 -10.71 1.91
CA ALA A 60 -13.11 -10.85 0.45
C ALA A 60 -14.53 -10.64 -0.13
N PRO A 61 -15.61 -11.24 0.40
CA PRO A 61 -16.96 -10.94 -0.04
C PRO A 61 -17.37 -9.47 0.09
N VAL A 62 -16.91 -8.79 1.17
CA VAL A 62 -17.19 -7.36 1.37
C VAL A 62 -16.48 -6.52 0.30
N LEU A 63 -15.20 -6.78 0.03
CA LEU A 63 -14.46 -6.06 -1.01
C LEU A 63 -15.09 -6.28 -2.39
N HIS A 64 -15.47 -7.50 -2.72
CA HIS A 64 -16.15 -7.83 -3.97
C HIS A 64 -17.44 -6.99 -4.13
N ARG A 65 -18.30 -6.98 -3.10
CA ARG A 65 -19.55 -6.17 -3.10
C ARG A 65 -19.28 -4.67 -3.28
N LEU A 66 -18.17 -4.17 -2.72
CA LEU A 66 -17.78 -2.76 -2.82
C LEU A 66 -16.98 -2.44 -4.09
N GLY A 67 -16.77 -3.39 -5.00
CA GLY A 67 -16.00 -3.21 -6.23
C GLY A 67 -14.51 -2.92 -5.98
N LEU A 68 -13.96 -3.39 -4.86
CA LEU A 68 -12.57 -3.15 -4.48
C LEU A 68 -11.70 -4.39 -4.68
N THR A 69 -10.51 -4.18 -5.20
CA THR A 69 -9.48 -5.22 -5.33
C THR A 69 -8.55 -5.19 -4.11
N LEU A 70 -8.35 -6.35 -3.48
CA LEU A 70 -7.39 -6.49 -2.40
C LEU A 70 -5.96 -6.37 -2.95
N ALA A 71 -5.18 -5.43 -2.41
CA ALA A 71 -3.77 -5.24 -2.73
C ALA A 71 -2.91 -5.54 -1.51
N SER A 72 -2.05 -6.53 -1.61
CA SER A 72 -1.04 -6.84 -0.60
C SER A 72 0.35 -6.35 -1.08
N TRP A 73 1.40 -7.00 -0.65
CA TRP A 73 2.77 -6.75 -1.08
C TRP A 73 3.49 -8.08 -1.30
N THR A 74 4.51 -8.05 -2.14
CA THR A 74 5.41 -9.19 -2.35
C THR A 74 6.71 -9.01 -1.57
N ARG A 75 7.08 -7.75 -1.27
CA ARG A 75 8.30 -7.41 -0.54
C ARG A 75 8.06 -6.34 0.51
N ARG A 76 8.70 -6.50 1.67
CA ARG A 76 8.68 -5.48 2.73
C ARG A 76 10.07 -5.32 3.34
N GLY A 77 10.43 -4.07 3.65
CA GLY A 77 11.72 -3.73 4.25
C GLY A 77 11.75 -3.80 5.77
N TYR A 78 10.57 -3.91 6.43
CA TYR A 78 10.40 -3.75 7.88
C TYR A 78 10.83 -2.38 8.39
N ASP A 79 10.66 -1.37 7.56
CA ASP A 79 11.01 0.03 7.78
C ASP A 79 10.35 0.68 9.00
N THR A 80 9.32 0.06 9.58
CA THR A 80 8.72 0.49 10.86
C THR A 80 9.53 0.08 12.10
N ARG A 81 10.50 -0.84 11.97
CA ARG A 81 11.30 -1.39 13.09
C ARG A 81 12.80 -1.34 12.83
N GLU A 82 13.23 -1.60 11.60
CA GLU A 82 14.63 -1.57 11.19
C GLU A 82 15.10 -0.12 11.11
N ARG A 83 16.20 0.19 11.78
CA ARG A 83 16.79 1.54 11.85
C ARG A 83 17.94 1.75 10.87
N ASP A 84 18.41 0.68 10.26
CA ASP A 84 19.47 0.72 9.25
C ASP A 84 18.84 0.81 7.85
N PRO A 85 18.95 1.95 7.14
CA PRO A 85 18.41 2.10 5.79
C PRO A 85 18.96 1.08 4.78
N GLN A 86 20.21 0.64 4.96
CA GLN A 86 20.85 -0.33 4.06
C GLN A 86 20.20 -1.71 4.19
N ARG A 87 19.89 -2.13 5.40
CA ARG A 87 19.16 -3.39 5.64
C ARG A 87 17.75 -3.36 5.08
N VAL A 88 17.05 -2.23 5.22
CA VAL A 88 15.72 -2.05 4.61
C VAL A 88 15.83 -2.17 3.10
N LEU A 89 16.76 -1.45 2.48
CA LEU A 89 17.00 -1.49 1.03
C LEU A 89 17.33 -2.91 0.56
N GLN A 90 18.25 -3.60 1.22
CA GLN A 90 18.64 -4.96 0.87
C GLN A 90 17.46 -5.94 0.87
N ARG A 91 16.56 -5.84 1.90
CA ARG A 91 15.36 -6.69 1.95
C ARG A 91 14.38 -6.40 0.82
N LEU A 92 14.24 -5.13 0.42
CA LEU A 92 13.36 -4.75 -0.68
C LEU A 92 13.91 -5.20 -2.04
N THR A 93 15.23 -5.15 -2.22
CA THR A 93 15.88 -5.33 -3.52
C THR A 93 16.41 -6.75 -3.76
N ARG A 94 16.48 -7.60 -2.73
CA ARG A 94 16.92 -9.00 -2.87
C ARG A 94 15.96 -9.79 -3.77
N GLY A 95 16.43 -10.14 -4.99
CA GLY A 95 15.62 -10.85 -5.99
C GLY A 95 14.44 -10.03 -6.52
N LEU A 96 14.52 -8.70 -6.47
CA LEU A 96 13.49 -7.79 -6.99
C LEU A 96 13.31 -7.96 -8.49
N ALA A 97 12.05 -8.09 -8.92
CA ALA A 97 11.66 -8.30 -10.32
C ALA A 97 10.44 -7.44 -10.70
N ALA A 98 10.17 -7.36 -12.00
CA ALA A 98 8.95 -6.74 -12.50
C ALA A 98 7.70 -7.47 -11.94
N GLY A 99 6.67 -6.71 -11.59
CA GLY A 99 5.45 -7.22 -10.96
C GLY A 99 5.52 -7.27 -9.43
N ASP A 100 6.67 -7.02 -8.80
CA ASP A 100 6.75 -6.91 -7.35
C ASP A 100 6.00 -5.67 -6.81
N ILE A 101 5.32 -5.86 -5.68
CA ILE A 101 4.66 -4.78 -4.93
C ILE A 101 5.46 -4.53 -3.65
N LEU A 102 6.04 -3.35 -3.54
CA LEU A 102 6.88 -2.97 -2.40
C LEU A 102 6.05 -2.28 -1.32
N LEU A 103 6.28 -2.62 -0.05
CA LEU A 103 5.67 -1.97 1.10
C LEU A 103 6.69 -1.13 1.86
N LEU A 104 6.38 0.14 2.02
CA LEU A 104 7.08 1.13 2.83
C LEU A 104 6.05 2.00 3.57
N HIS A 105 6.49 2.71 4.60
CA HIS A 105 5.66 3.58 5.42
C HIS A 105 6.29 4.98 5.51
N ASP A 106 5.46 6.01 5.42
CA ASP A 106 5.86 7.41 5.58
C ASP A 106 5.70 7.88 7.04
N GLY A 107 4.54 7.63 7.66
CA GLY A 107 4.18 8.16 8.96
C GLY A 107 4.77 7.43 10.17
N HIS A 108 5.02 6.13 10.05
CA HIS A 108 5.47 5.26 11.17
C HIS A 108 6.77 4.52 10.87
N CYS A 109 7.59 5.01 9.95
CA CYS A 109 8.91 4.43 9.72
C CYS A 109 9.82 4.68 10.94
N ALA A 110 10.77 3.77 11.14
CA ALA A 110 11.80 3.93 12.18
C ALA A 110 12.66 5.18 11.92
N ARG A 111 13.40 5.58 12.93
CA ARG A 111 14.35 6.70 12.83
C ARG A 111 15.77 6.17 12.92
N ASP A 112 16.68 6.77 12.16
CA ASP A 112 18.11 6.49 12.20
C ASP A 112 18.76 6.99 13.52
N ALA A 113 20.06 6.79 13.65
CA ALA A 113 20.82 7.24 14.83
C ALA A 113 20.79 8.76 15.04
N GLN A 114 20.49 9.53 14.00
CA GLN A 114 20.35 10.99 14.04
C GLN A 114 18.89 11.44 14.23
N GLY A 115 17.96 10.51 14.48
CA GLY A 115 16.54 10.81 14.69
C GLY A 115 15.75 11.11 13.40
N ARG A 116 16.34 10.94 12.21
CA ARG A 116 15.68 11.22 10.92
C ARG A 116 14.86 10.00 10.47
N PRO A 117 13.69 10.18 9.86
CA PRO A 117 12.93 9.08 9.27
C PRO A 117 13.76 8.32 8.23
N ILE A 118 13.95 7.02 8.42
CA ILE A 118 14.82 6.21 7.53
C ILE A 118 14.33 6.20 6.09
N ILE A 119 13.04 6.41 5.86
CA ILE A 119 12.45 6.45 4.52
C ILE A 119 13.10 7.52 3.64
N LEU A 120 13.62 8.62 4.23
CA LEU A 120 14.29 9.69 3.50
C LEU A 120 15.62 9.24 2.88
N ALA A 121 16.28 8.23 3.47
CA ALA A 121 17.47 7.60 2.90
C ALA A 121 17.13 6.40 2.02
N VAL A 122 16.14 5.59 2.42
CA VAL A 122 15.73 4.37 1.71
C VAL A 122 15.14 4.69 0.33
N LEU A 123 14.21 5.65 0.24
CA LEU A 123 13.46 5.89 -0.99
C LEU A 123 14.35 6.37 -2.16
N PRO A 124 15.24 7.36 -2.00
CA PRO A 124 16.15 7.74 -3.09
C PRO A 124 17.06 6.59 -3.55
N ALA A 125 17.60 5.80 -2.61
CA ALA A 125 18.45 4.65 -2.90
C ALA A 125 17.67 3.54 -3.63
N LEU A 126 16.43 3.27 -3.21
CA LEU A 126 15.55 2.31 -3.88
C LEU A 126 15.23 2.76 -5.32
N LEU A 127 14.94 4.05 -5.54
CA LEU A 127 14.67 4.56 -6.87
C LEU A 127 15.91 4.49 -7.79
N ALA A 128 17.11 4.68 -7.24
CA ALA A 128 18.37 4.49 -7.98
C ALA A 128 18.56 3.02 -8.37
N GLU A 129 18.33 2.10 -7.44
CA GLU A 129 18.41 0.65 -7.67
C GLU A 129 17.40 0.18 -8.72
N LEU A 130 16.16 0.65 -8.68
CA LEU A 130 15.15 0.34 -9.69
C LEU A 130 15.60 0.80 -11.09
N ARG A 131 16.10 2.03 -11.21
CA ARG A 131 16.63 2.55 -12.49
C ARG A 131 17.80 1.71 -13.00
N GLY A 132 18.74 1.37 -12.12
CA GLY A 132 19.89 0.52 -12.48
C GLY A 132 19.51 -0.87 -13.01
N ARG A 133 18.34 -1.38 -12.60
CA ARG A 133 17.77 -2.65 -13.08
C ARG A 133 16.80 -2.50 -14.26
N GLY A 134 16.59 -1.31 -14.79
CA GLY A 134 15.60 -1.06 -15.84
C GLY A 134 14.13 -1.22 -15.38
N LEU A 135 13.88 -1.18 -14.07
CA LEU A 135 12.55 -1.29 -13.49
C LEU A 135 11.91 0.09 -13.34
N VAL A 136 10.65 0.21 -13.76
CA VAL A 136 9.88 1.45 -13.69
C VAL A 136 8.83 1.33 -12.59
N PRO A 137 8.84 2.22 -11.56
CA PRO A 137 7.77 2.27 -10.58
C PRO A 137 6.44 2.64 -11.23
N ALA A 138 5.39 1.88 -10.93
CA ALA A 138 4.03 2.14 -11.41
C ALA A 138 3.05 2.16 -10.24
N THR A 139 1.95 2.89 -10.39
CA THR A 139 0.83 2.80 -9.45
C THR A 139 0.01 1.55 -9.68
N LEU A 140 -0.71 1.06 -8.66
CA LEU A 140 -1.60 -0.10 -8.82
C LEU A 140 -2.62 0.08 -9.96
N PRO A 141 -3.29 1.26 -10.13
CA PRO A 141 -4.19 1.48 -11.26
C PRO A 141 -3.52 1.39 -12.65
N GLN A 142 -2.24 1.73 -12.76
CA GLN A 142 -1.47 1.58 -14.01
C GLN A 142 -1.07 0.12 -14.25
N ALA A 143 -0.63 -0.57 -13.20
CA ALA A 143 -0.19 -1.96 -13.30
C ALA A 143 -1.37 -2.95 -13.46
N VAL A 144 -2.54 -2.62 -12.90
CA VAL A 144 -3.75 -3.43 -12.98
C VAL A 144 -4.89 -2.57 -13.55
N PRO A 145 -5.01 -2.43 -14.87
CA PRO A 145 -6.09 -1.69 -15.48
C PRO A 145 -7.46 -2.23 -15.05
N ALA A 146 -8.50 -1.38 -15.10
CA ALA A 146 -9.86 -1.85 -14.91
C ALA A 146 -10.19 -2.93 -15.96
N ALA A 147 -10.85 -4.01 -15.53
CA ALA A 147 -11.40 -4.95 -16.49
C ALA A 147 -12.26 -4.17 -17.49
N ARG A 148 -11.98 -4.31 -18.78
CA ARG A 148 -12.84 -3.72 -19.81
C ARG A 148 -14.22 -4.31 -19.60
N SER A 149 -15.21 -3.46 -19.35
CA SER A 149 -16.61 -3.86 -19.41
C SER A 149 -16.80 -4.52 -20.80
N LYS A 150 -17.17 -5.79 -20.81
CA LYS A 150 -17.63 -6.39 -22.08
C LYS A 150 -18.84 -5.59 -22.55
N PRO A 151 -18.91 -5.22 -23.82
CA PRO A 151 -20.07 -4.58 -24.39
C PRO A 151 -21.32 -5.47 -24.27
#